data_650437ac1bcadead327f5342ff672788
#
_entry.id   650437ac1bcadead327f5342ff672788
#
_cell.length_a   1.000
_cell.length_b   1.000
_cell.length_c   1.000
_cell.angle_alpha   90.00
_cell.angle_beta   90.00
_cell.angle_gamma   90.00
#
_symmetry.space_group_name_H-M   'P 1'
#
loop_
_entity.id
_entity.type
_entity.pdbx_description
1 polymer ?
#
loop_
_entity_poly.entity_id
_entity_poly.type
_entity_poly.pdbx_seq_one_letter_code
_entity_poly.pdbx_strand_id
1 'polypeptide(L)'
;MAALLLTENEFEQERASNIYLMSLAIVIVGLPLPIINLIATFFMYLSNRTKTWFIRWHSLQALLSQTAIAGINSYGLYWTLSILLSDEKISNPYIAYILTGILFNLLELIGTIYAAVQTRSGYHVSFLFFGPLTDLLCPKEKTTES
;
A
#
# COMPACT_ATOMS: atom_id res chain seq x y z
N MET A 1 -10.05 10.54 1.22
CA MET A 1 -10.07 9.20 1.84
C MET A 1 -11.41 9.00 2.55
N ALA A 2 -12.20 8.02 2.15
CA ALA A 2 -13.49 7.73 2.76
C ALA A 2 -13.35 6.59 3.78
N ALA A 3 -13.97 6.76 4.95
CA ALA A 3 -14.04 5.72 5.98
C ALA A 3 -15.52 5.46 6.31
N LEU A 4 -15.95 4.22 6.19
CA LEU A 4 -17.28 3.77 6.48
C LEU A 4 -17.24 2.76 7.63
N LEU A 5 -18.06 3.00 8.68
CA LEU A 5 -18.16 2.05 9.78
C LEU A 5 -18.88 0.78 9.32
N LEU A 6 -18.25 -0.35 9.50
CA LEU A 6 -18.82 -1.67 9.26
C LEU A 6 -18.86 -2.45 10.57
N THR A 7 -19.90 -3.27 10.74
CA THR A 7 -20.04 -4.18 11.89
C THR A 7 -19.20 -5.43 11.66
N GLU A 8 -17.88 -5.24 11.64
CA GLU A 8 -16.93 -6.33 11.53
C GLU A 8 -16.51 -6.82 12.92
N ASN A 9 -16.14 -8.08 13.01
CA ASN A 9 -15.71 -8.66 14.26
C ASN A 9 -14.29 -8.14 14.64
N GLU A 10 -13.99 -8.03 15.93
CA GLU A 10 -12.72 -7.49 16.45
C GLU A 10 -11.48 -8.19 15.87
N PHE A 11 -11.55 -9.49 15.63
CA PHE A 11 -10.46 -10.25 15.01
C PHE A 11 -10.18 -9.79 13.57
N GLU A 12 -11.22 -9.49 12.80
CA GLU A 12 -11.07 -9.02 11.42
C GLU A 12 -10.52 -7.60 11.38
N GLN A 13 -10.97 -6.74 12.28
CA GLN A 13 -10.48 -5.38 12.44
C GLN A 13 -8.99 -5.36 12.80
N GLU A 14 -8.59 -6.17 13.79
CA GLU A 14 -7.20 -6.28 14.20
C GLU A 14 -6.33 -6.84 13.08
N ARG A 15 -6.79 -7.89 12.40
CA ARG A 15 -6.04 -8.49 11.31
C ARG A 15 -5.88 -7.57 10.12
N ALA A 16 -6.93 -6.85 9.73
CA ALA A 16 -6.87 -5.87 8.65
C ALA A 16 -5.97 -4.68 9.01
N SER A 17 -6.01 -4.19 10.25
CA SER A 17 -5.09 -3.17 10.75
C SER A 17 -3.64 -3.63 10.70
N ASN A 18 -3.37 -4.86 11.15
CA ASN A 18 -2.02 -5.44 11.15
C ASN A 18 -1.42 -5.57 9.74
N ILE A 19 -2.25 -5.73 8.70
CA ILE A 19 -1.78 -5.71 7.31
C ILE A 19 -1.09 -4.38 6.99
N TYR A 20 -1.70 -3.27 7.35
CA TYR A 20 -1.11 -1.95 7.12
C TYR A 20 0.11 -1.69 8.01
N LEU A 21 0.08 -2.11 9.28
CA LEU A 21 1.23 -1.98 10.17
C LEU A 21 2.43 -2.82 9.71
N MET A 22 2.19 -4.03 9.23
CA MET A 22 3.24 -4.86 8.64
C MET A 22 3.77 -4.25 7.35
N SER A 23 2.90 -3.74 6.48
CA SER A 23 3.30 -3.01 5.29
C SER A 23 4.20 -1.82 5.63
N LEU A 24 3.85 -1.05 6.66
CA LEU A 24 4.65 0.06 7.17
C LEU A 24 6.01 -0.39 7.69
N ALA A 25 6.04 -1.45 8.51
CA ALA A 25 7.29 -1.99 9.04
C ALA A 25 8.23 -2.46 7.91
N ILE A 26 7.67 -3.11 6.89
CA ILE A 26 8.42 -3.56 5.72
C ILE A 26 8.95 -2.36 4.91
N VAL A 27 8.19 -1.25 4.79
CA VAL A 27 8.66 -0.01 4.14
C VAL A 27 9.89 0.54 4.86
N ILE A 28 9.86 0.64 6.19
CA ILE A 28 10.96 1.18 6.98
C ILE A 28 12.23 0.32 6.82
N VAL A 29 12.08 -1.01 6.82
CA VAL A 29 13.20 -1.95 6.65
C VAL A 29 13.66 -2.04 5.20
N GLY A 30 12.73 -1.92 4.24
CA GLY A 30 12.96 -2.11 2.81
C GLY A 30 13.24 -0.84 2.01
N LEU A 31 13.35 0.32 2.66
CA LEU A 31 13.61 1.62 1.99
C LEU A 31 14.76 1.56 0.95
N PRO A 32 15.90 0.85 1.22
CA PRO A 32 16.95 0.71 0.22
C PRO A 32 16.65 -0.31 -0.88
N LEU A 33 15.63 -1.17 -0.72
CA LEU A 33 15.33 -2.27 -1.66
C LEU A 33 13.82 -2.41 -1.88
N PRO A 34 13.22 -1.59 -2.75
CA PRO A 34 11.78 -1.56 -2.97
C PRO A 34 11.17 -2.90 -3.40
N ILE A 35 11.96 -3.78 -4.03
CA ILE A 35 11.52 -5.11 -4.47
C ILE A 35 11.25 -6.03 -3.28
N ILE A 36 12.05 -5.99 -2.21
CA ILE A 36 11.83 -6.82 -1.02
C ILE A 36 10.53 -6.47 -0.35
N ASN A 37 10.22 -5.18 -0.27
CA ASN A 37 8.97 -4.69 0.27
C ASN A 37 7.76 -5.21 -0.51
N LEU A 38 7.83 -5.16 -1.84
CA LEU A 38 6.77 -5.67 -2.70
C LEU A 38 6.58 -7.19 -2.54
N ILE A 39 7.66 -7.96 -2.49
CA ILE A 39 7.61 -9.42 -2.29
C ILE A 39 6.94 -9.75 -0.94
N ALA A 40 7.34 -9.09 0.15
CA ALA A 40 6.76 -9.34 1.47
C ALA A 40 5.27 -9.00 1.51
N THR A 41 4.86 -7.87 0.92
CA THR A 41 3.44 -7.48 0.83
C THR A 41 2.64 -8.44 -0.04
N PHE A 42 3.22 -8.97 -1.11
CA PHE A 42 2.61 -9.99 -1.96
C PHE A 42 2.37 -11.30 -1.19
N PHE A 43 3.34 -11.79 -0.44
CA PHE A 43 3.14 -12.97 0.42
C PHE A 43 2.07 -12.75 1.49
N MET A 44 2.03 -11.55 2.07
CA MET A 44 0.98 -11.19 3.02
C MET A 44 -0.41 -11.21 2.37
N TYR A 45 -0.56 -10.70 1.15
CA TYR A 45 -1.80 -10.82 0.38
C TYR A 45 -2.16 -12.29 0.13
N LEU A 46 -1.23 -13.13 -0.32
CA LEU A 46 -1.48 -14.55 -0.54
C LEU A 46 -1.97 -15.27 0.72
N SER A 47 -1.42 -14.95 1.89
CA SER A 47 -1.83 -15.49 3.18
C SER A 47 -3.26 -15.07 3.58
N ASN A 48 -3.73 -13.93 3.06
CA ASN A 48 -5.03 -13.36 3.41
C ASN A 48 -6.12 -13.55 2.33
N ARG A 49 -5.76 -14.04 1.13
CA ARG A 49 -6.69 -14.16 -0.01
C ARG A 49 -7.89 -15.08 0.22
N THR A 50 -7.78 -16.02 1.16
CA THR A 50 -8.84 -16.99 1.52
C THR A 50 -9.62 -16.59 2.77
N LYS A 51 -9.35 -15.43 3.33
CA LYS A 51 -10.03 -14.88 4.51
C LYS A 51 -11.32 -14.16 4.11
N THR A 52 -11.96 -13.54 5.10
CA THR A 52 -13.18 -12.75 4.87
C THR A 52 -12.96 -11.66 3.83
N TRP A 53 -14.05 -11.16 3.23
CA TRP A 53 -13.99 -10.09 2.25
C TRP A 53 -13.25 -8.88 2.78
N PHE A 54 -13.50 -8.48 4.03
CA PHE A 54 -12.87 -7.32 4.65
C PHE A 54 -11.34 -7.44 4.71
N ILE A 55 -10.82 -8.57 5.20
CA ILE A 55 -9.38 -8.83 5.27
C ILE A 55 -8.76 -8.90 3.86
N ARG A 56 -9.41 -9.62 2.94
CA ARG A 56 -8.94 -9.79 1.56
C ARG A 56 -8.89 -8.46 0.82
N TRP A 57 -9.91 -7.62 0.99
CA TRP A 57 -10.01 -6.32 0.36
C TRP A 57 -8.88 -5.38 0.82
N HIS A 58 -8.68 -5.26 2.14
CA HIS A 58 -7.60 -4.42 2.69
C HIS A 58 -6.21 -4.94 2.33
N SER A 59 -6.00 -6.27 2.26
CA SER A 59 -4.75 -6.85 1.80
C SER A 59 -4.45 -6.51 0.34
N LEU A 60 -5.47 -6.52 -0.51
CA LEU A 60 -5.32 -6.19 -1.92
C LEU A 60 -5.04 -4.70 -2.11
N GLN A 61 -5.75 -3.82 -1.39
CA GLN A 61 -5.48 -2.39 -1.43
C GLN A 61 -4.04 -2.06 -1.02
N ALA A 62 -3.55 -2.66 0.08
CA ALA A 62 -2.17 -2.49 0.53
C ALA A 62 -1.17 -2.98 -0.53
N LEU A 63 -1.43 -4.12 -1.19
CA LEU A 63 -0.57 -4.64 -2.26
C LEU A 63 -0.53 -3.70 -3.47
N LEU A 64 -1.67 -3.18 -3.91
CA LEU A 64 -1.76 -2.26 -5.05
C LEU A 64 -1.01 -0.95 -4.75
N SER A 65 -1.19 -0.40 -3.56
CA SER A 65 -0.50 0.79 -3.11
C SER A 65 1.02 0.58 -3.08
N GLN A 66 1.49 -0.50 -2.47
CA GLN A 66 2.91 -0.85 -2.41
C GLN A 66 3.51 -1.15 -3.79
N THR A 67 2.73 -1.70 -4.72
CA THR A 67 3.18 -1.93 -6.10
C THR A 67 3.46 -0.61 -6.81
N ALA A 68 2.58 0.38 -6.66
CA ALA A 68 2.79 1.69 -7.25
C ALA A 68 4.01 2.41 -6.66
N ILE A 69 4.16 2.40 -5.35
CA ILE A 69 5.32 3.00 -4.66
C ILE A 69 6.62 2.28 -5.03
N ALA A 70 6.61 0.95 -5.12
CA ALA A 70 7.77 0.18 -5.54
C ALA A 70 8.21 0.55 -6.97
N GLY A 71 7.27 0.79 -7.89
CA GLY A 71 7.56 1.26 -9.24
C GLY A 71 8.25 2.63 -9.24
N ILE A 72 7.70 3.59 -8.49
CA ILE A 72 8.28 4.93 -8.35
C ILE A 72 9.68 4.86 -7.75
N ASN A 73 9.86 4.12 -6.68
CA ASN A 73 11.14 4.00 -5.98
C ASN A 73 12.18 3.26 -6.81
N SER A 74 11.80 2.21 -7.54
CA SER A 74 12.70 1.45 -8.42
C SER A 74 13.23 2.30 -9.56
N TYR A 75 12.38 3.13 -10.17
CA TYR A 75 12.81 4.04 -11.22
C TYR A 75 13.73 5.14 -10.66
N GLY A 76 13.42 5.69 -9.49
CA GLY A 76 14.27 6.66 -8.81
C GLY A 76 15.64 6.09 -8.46
N LEU A 77 15.67 4.85 -7.95
CA LEU A 77 16.92 4.13 -7.67
C LEU A 77 17.74 3.89 -8.94
N TYR A 78 17.08 3.41 -10.01
CA TYR A 78 17.75 3.22 -11.30
C TYR A 78 18.37 4.53 -11.81
N TRP A 79 17.64 5.62 -11.80
CA TRP A 79 18.14 6.93 -12.26
C TRP A 79 19.28 7.44 -11.37
N THR A 80 19.17 7.29 -10.06
CA THR A 80 20.25 7.65 -9.12
C THR A 80 21.54 6.85 -9.41
N LEU A 81 21.40 5.53 -9.61
CA LEU A 81 22.55 4.67 -9.94
C LEU A 81 23.16 5.04 -11.30
N SER A 82 22.33 5.37 -12.28
CA SER A 82 22.80 5.82 -13.59
C SER A 82 23.67 7.08 -13.48
N ILE A 83 23.25 8.07 -12.70
CA ILE A 83 24.03 9.28 -12.46
C ILE A 83 25.36 8.96 -11.75
N LEU A 84 25.33 8.10 -10.72
CA LEU A 84 26.52 7.75 -9.94
C LEU A 84 27.55 6.93 -10.74
N LEU A 85 27.09 6.08 -11.66
CA LEU A 85 27.95 5.17 -12.42
C LEU A 85 28.44 5.76 -13.76
N SER A 86 27.74 6.76 -14.29
CA SER A 86 28.03 7.35 -15.60
C SER A 86 28.64 8.74 -15.54
N ASP A 87 28.98 9.25 -14.34
CA ASP A 87 29.43 10.63 -14.11
C ASP A 87 28.53 11.71 -14.74
N GLU A 88 27.23 11.39 -14.89
CA GLU A 88 26.23 12.32 -15.41
C GLU A 88 25.97 13.46 -14.39
N LYS A 89 25.70 14.64 -14.92
CA LYS A 89 25.36 15.78 -14.05
C LYS A 89 23.93 15.64 -13.54
N ILE A 90 23.73 15.99 -12.26
CA ILE A 90 22.41 16.11 -11.67
C ILE A 90 21.59 17.14 -12.47
N SER A 91 20.46 16.71 -13.02
CA SER A 91 19.58 17.53 -13.83
C SER A 91 18.34 18.01 -13.04
N ASN A 92 17.76 19.14 -13.46
CA ASN A 92 16.52 19.62 -12.84
C ASN A 92 15.36 18.61 -12.91
N PRO A 93 15.15 17.85 -14.00
CA PRO A 93 14.15 16.78 -14.03
C PRO A 93 14.40 15.69 -12.99
N TYR A 94 15.66 15.31 -12.74
CA TYR A 94 15.99 14.33 -11.70
C TYR A 94 15.62 14.85 -10.31
N ILE A 95 15.97 16.11 -9.99
CA ILE A 95 15.61 16.72 -8.70
C ILE A 95 14.09 16.76 -8.54
N ALA A 96 13.36 17.19 -9.56
CA ALA A 96 11.90 17.23 -9.54
C ALA A 96 11.30 15.83 -9.32
N TYR A 97 11.86 14.79 -9.97
CA TYR A 97 11.43 13.41 -9.80
C TYR A 97 11.64 12.93 -8.35
N ILE A 98 12.82 13.15 -7.80
CA ILE A 98 13.14 12.72 -6.42
C ILE A 98 12.23 13.43 -5.40
N LEU A 99 12.01 14.74 -5.53
CA LEU A 99 11.11 15.48 -4.65
C LEU A 99 9.67 14.96 -4.76
N THR A 100 9.21 14.68 -5.97
CA THR A 100 7.88 14.08 -6.20
C THR A 100 7.80 12.68 -5.59
N GLY A 101 8.82 11.85 -5.77
CA GLY A 101 8.91 10.52 -5.16
C GLY A 101 8.86 10.56 -3.63
N ILE A 102 9.60 11.50 -3.01
CA ILE A 102 9.55 11.72 -1.55
C ILE A 102 8.12 12.10 -1.11
N LEU A 103 7.45 12.99 -1.85
CA LEU A 103 6.08 13.39 -1.55
C LEU A 103 5.12 12.18 -1.61
N PHE A 104 5.21 11.35 -2.67
CA PHE A 104 4.38 10.14 -2.79
C PHE A 104 4.65 9.14 -1.67
N ASN A 105 5.91 8.92 -1.29
CA ASN A 105 6.26 8.05 -0.17
C ASN A 105 5.70 8.59 1.16
N LEU A 106 5.73 9.91 1.37
CA LEU A 106 5.17 10.53 2.56
C LEU A 106 3.63 10.40 2.62
N LEU A 107 2.96 10.60 1.49
CA LEU A 107 1.50 10.41 1.39
C LEU A 107 1.09 8.96 1.64
N GLU A 108 1.85 8.01 1.10
CA GLU A 108 1.65 6.58 1.35
C GLU A 108 1.85 6.24 2.83
N LEU A 109 2.90 6.76 3.46
CA LEU A 109 3.17 6.57 4.89
C LEU A 109 1.99 7.07 5.74
N ILE A 110 1.54 8.30 5.51
CA ILE A 110 0.40 8.89 6.23
C ILE A 110 -0.88 8.09 5.97
N GLY A 111 -1.14 7.74 4.72
CA GLY A 111 -2.29 6.94 4.32
C GLY A 111 -2.32 5.57 4.98
N THR A 112 -1.18 4.89 5.04
CA THR A 112 -1.04 3.57 5.67
C THR A 112 -1.28 3.64 7.17
N ILE A 113 -0.71 4.64 7.87
CA ILE A 113 -0.96 4.87 9.30
C ILE A 113 -2.44 5.16 9.55
N TYR A 114 -3.04 6.03 8.76
CA TYR A 114 -4.47 6.36 8.87
C TYR A 114 -5.33 5.11 8.67
N ALA A 115 -5.05 4.31 7.64
CA ALA A 115 -5.77 3.08 7.36
C ALA A 115 -5.63 2.06 8.51
N ALA A 116 -4.43 1.89 9.07
CA ALA A 116 -4.20 1.01 10.20
C ALA A 116 -5.07 1.39 11.41
N VAL A 117 -5.09 2.67 11.78
CA VAL A 117 -5.86 3.17 12.93
C VAL A 117 -7.36 3.02 12.71
N GLN A 118 -7.85 3.45 11.56
CA GLN A 118 -9.28 3.42 11.27
C GLN A 118 -9.82 1.98 11.10
N THR A 119 -9.05 1.12 10.44
CA THR A 119 -9.44 -0.29 10.26
C THR A 119 -9.49 -1.02 11.60
N ARG A 120 -8.59 -0.70 12.53
CA ARG A 120 -8.63 -1.24 13.90
C ARG A 120 -9.88 -0.81 14.66
N SER A 121 -10.43 0.35 14.33
CA SER A 121 -11.69 0.87 14.91
C SER A 121 -12.96 0.37 14.17
N GLY A 122 -12.82 -0.56 13.22
CA GLY A 122 -13.94 -1.13 12.46
C GLY A 122 -14.37 -0.32 11.24
N TYR A 123 -13.61 0.70 10.86
CA TYR A 123 -13.93 1.48 9.66
C TYR A 123 -13.33 0.84 8.41
N HIS A 124 -14.13 0.81 7.35
CA HIS A 124 -13.64 0.46 6.03
C HIS A 124 -12.99 1.68 5.38
N VAL A 125 -11.68 1.63 5.16
CA VAL A 125 -10.90 2.73 4.59
C VAL A 125 -10.55 2.45 3.14
N SER A 126 -11.02 3.31 2.25
CA SER A 126 -10.72 3.26 0.81
C SER A 126 -9.74 4.37 0.44
N PHE A 127 -8.60 4.02 -0.15
CA PHE A 127 -7.65 4.99 -0.69
C PHE A 127 -8.20 5.62 -1.97
N LEU A 128 -7.89 6.89 -2.19
CA LEU A 128 -8.46 7.67 -3.28
C LEU A 128 -8.31 7.01 -4.67
N PHE A 129 -7.15 6.44 -4.96
CA PHE A 129 -6.85 5.80 -6.25
C PHE A 129 -6.98 4.27 -6.19
N PHE A 130 -6.53 3.66 -5.09
CA PHE A 130 -6.47 2.21 -4.99
C PHE A 130 -7.78 1.58 -4.50
N GLY A 131 -8.62 2.33 -3.79
CA GLY A 131 -9.93 1.87 -3.35
C GLY A 131 -10.82 1.42 -4.51
N PRO A 132 -11.13 2.29 -5.48
CA PRO A 132 -11.94 1.92 -6.65
C PRO A 132 -11.36 0.76 -7.45
N LEU A 133 -10.03 0.68 -7.57
CA LEU A 133 -9.36 -0.44 -8.25
C LEU A 133 -9.51 -1.74 -7.44
N THR A 134 -9.43 -1.65 -6.11
CA THR A 134 -9.63 -2.80 -5.23
C THR A 134 -11.08 -3.29 -5.28
N ASP A 135 -12.06 -2.39 -5.37
CA ASP A 135 -13.48 -2.76 -5.52
C ASP A 135 -13.74 -3.52 -6.82
N LEU A 136 -13.06 -3.16 -7.90
CA LEU A 136 -13.15 -3.89 -9.18
C LEU A 136 -12.53 -5.29 -9.10
N LEU A 137 -11.42 -5.45 -8.39
CA LEU A 137 -10.69 -6.71 -8.29
C LEU A 137 -11.21 -7.62 -7.18
N CYS A 138 -11.86 -7.07 -6.16
CA CYS A 138 -12.38 -7.77 -5.00
C CYS A 138 -13.80 -7.26 -4.64
N PRO A 139 -14.78 -7.45 -5.53
CA PRO A 139 -16.15 -7.01 -5.28
C PRO A 139 -16.72 -7.71 -4.04
N LYS A 140 -17.52 -6.97 -3.26
CA LYS A 140 -18.30 -7.58 -2.17
C LYS A 140 -19.37 -8.46 -2.80
N GLU A 141 -19.38 -9.75 -2.47
CA GLU A 141 -20.46 -10.63 -2.89
C GLU A 141 -21.78 -10.08 -2.36
N LYS A 142 -22.72 -9.81 -3.27
CA LYS A 142 -24.09 -9.47 -2.88
C LYS A 142 -24.65 -10.73 -2.22
N THR A 143 -24.86 -10.69 -0.91
CA THR A 143 -25.68 -11.68 -0.23
C THR A 143 -27.05 -11.62 -0.90
N THR A 144 -27.37 -12.61 -1.72
CA THR A 144 -28.71 -12.82 -2.24
C THR A 144 -29.53 -13.23 -1.01
N GLU A 145 -30.19 -12.26 -0.40
CA GLU A 145 -31.29 -12.52 0.52
C GLU A 145 -32.39 -13.18 -0.31
N SER A 146 -32.51 -14.48 -0.18
CA SER A 146 -33.67 -15.28 -0.61
C SER A 146 -34.60 -15.50 0.56
#